data_a169ba0e59f2c9e289eebf78c0ff62db
#
_entry.id   a169ba0e59f2c9e289eebf78c0ff62db
#
_cell.length_a   1.000
_cell.length_b   1.000
_cell.length_c   1.000
_cell.angle_alpha   90.00
_cell.angle_beta   90.00
_cell.angle_gamma   90.00
#
_symmetry.space_group_name_H-M   'P 1'
#
loop_
_entity.id
_entity.type
_entity.pdbx_description
1 polymer ?
#
loop_
_entity_poly.entity_id
_entity_poly.type
_entity_poly.pdbx_seq_one_letter_code
_entity_poly.pdbx_strand_id
1 'polypeptide(L)'
;MHFGPNHLSRFCSALLATLLMAACGEVNDDRIPAVSVNLDLSNQGYWDLYGVHGLGQYRYFIRNAGIPANFPYTALSYTGFGGILLVTDISNSPLAYDLACPVEVDPDVTIEFDTDNLRARCPSCGSVYDVCEFEGSPVSGPAHDNKYALRRYRVIPAATGGYNIVF
;
A
#
# COMPACT_ATOMS: atom_id res chain seq x y z
N MET A 1 35.02 -45.47 28.36
CA MET A 1 34.41 -44.13 28.17
C MET A 1 33.47 -44.23 26.97
N HIS A 2 32.16 -44.35 27.20
CA HIS A 2 31.13 -44.43 26.12
C HIS A 2 30.60 -43.01 25.85
N PHE A 3 31.00 -42.43 24.76
CA PHE A 3 30.33 -41.22 24.26
C PHE A 3 29.03 -41.63 23.53
N GLY A 4 27.90 -41.30 24.12
CA GLY A 4 26.59 -41.59 23.56
C GLY A 4 26.29 -40.71 22.33
N PRO A 5 25.51 -41.23 21.32
CA PRO A 5 25.25 -40.59 20.03
C PRO A 5 24.26 -39.40 20.10
N ASN A 6 23.84 -38.96 21.28
CA ASN A 6 22.75 -37.99 21.44
C ASN A 6 23.16 -36.51 21.39
N HIS A 7 24.46 -36.20 21.48
CA HIS A 7 24.91 -34.80 21.44
C HIS A 7 24.98 -34.19 20.03
N LEU A 8 25.36 -35.01 19.03
CA LEU A 8 25.47 -34.53 17.63
C LEU A 8 24.10 -34.20 17.03
N SER A 9 23.07 -35.01 17.36
CA SER A 9 21.68 -34.80 16.89
C SER A 9 21.06 -33.53 17.45
N ARG A 10 21.35 -33.18 18.71
CA ARG A 10 20.85 -31.94 19.35
C ARG A 10 21.51 -30.68 18.80
N PHE A 11 22.79 -30.72 18.44
CA PHE A 11 23.48 -29.59 17.79
C PHE A 11 22.99 -29.34 16.36
N CYS A 12 22.74 -30.38 15.57
CA CYS A 12 22.18 -30.23 14.23
C CYS A 12 20.75 -29.66 14.25
N SER A 13 19.91 -30.09 15.21
CA SER A 13 18.54 -29.58 15.32
C SER A 13 18.50 -28.10 15.75
N ALA A 14 19.42 -27.68 16.64
CA ALA A 14 19.54 -26.29 17.06
C ALA A 14 20.07 -25.37 15.94
N LEU A 15 20.99 -25.86 15.12
CA LEU A 15 21.54 -25.10 13.98
C LEU A 15 20.50 -24.93 12.86
N LEU A 16 19.68 -25.96 12.62
CA LEU A 16 18.61 -25.90 11.62
C LEU A 16 17.48 -24.94 12.03
N ALA A 17 17.16 -24.87 13.34
CA ALA A 17 16.13 -23.96 13.88
C ALA A 17 16.57 -22.48 13.78
N THR A 18 17.86 -22.18 13.96
CA THR A 18 18.38 -20.81 13.83
C THR A 18 18.45 -20.34 12.37
N LEU A 19 18.60 -21.23 11.39
CA LEU A 19 18.59 -20.86 9.97
C LEU A 19 17.20 -20.48 9.45
N LEU A 20 16.13 -20.98 10.09
CA LEU A 20 14.75 -20.68 9.69
C LEU A 20 14.25 -19.31 10.15
N MET A 21 14.92 -18.66 11.09
CA MET A 21 14.54 -17.32 11.58
C MET A 21 15.09 -16.17 10.73
N ALA A 22 15.96 -16.43 9.77
CA ALA A 22 16.59 -15.40 8.94
C ALA A 22 15.83 -15.07 7.64
N ALA A 23 14.65 -15.67 7.39
CA ALA A 23 13.94 -15.57 6.12
C ALA A 23 12.78 -14.57 6.07
N CYS A 24 12.45 -13.87 7.17
CA CYS A 24 11.53 -12.74 7.12
C CYS A 24 12.27 -11.48 6.65
N GLY A 25 12.46 -11.35 5.36
CA GLY A 25 12.95 -10.11 4.79
C GLY A 25 11.86 -9.04 4.89
N GLU A 26 12.15 -7.97 5.61
CA GLU A 26 11.29 -6.80 5.75
C GLU A 26 10.98 -6.20 4.37
N VAL A 27 9.72 -5.88 4.13
CA VAL A 27 9.29 -5.22 2.90
C VAL A 27 9.53 -3.72 3.06
N ASN A 28 10.14 -3.09 2.05
CA ASN A 28 10.49 -1.67 2.09
C ASN A 28 9.36 -0.83 1.47
N ASP A 29 8.68 -0.03 2.29
CA ASP A 29 7.64 0.91 1.89
C ASP A 29 8.12 2.38 1.87
N ASP A 30 9.42 2.63 2.11
CA ASP A 30 10.03 3.96 2.19
C ASP A 30 10.64 4.46 0.88
N ARG A 31 10.45 3.72 -0.22
CA ARG A 31 11.01 4.09 -1.53
C ARG A 31 10.45 5.39 -2.09
N ILE A 32 9.16 5.61 -1.92
CA ILE A 32 8.50 6.85 -2.32
C ILE A 32 8.83 7.95 -1.32
N PRO A 33 9.21 9.17 -1.75
CA PRO A 33 9.48 10.29 -0.85
C PRO A 33 8.31 10.59 0.09
N ALA A 34 8.63 10.95 1.34
CA ALA A 34 7.65 11.35 2.34
C ALA A 34 7.12 12.77 2.02
N VAL A 35 6.11 12.85 1.17
CA VAL A 35 5.41 14.09 0.81
C VAL A 35 4.10 14.17 1.59
N SER A 36 3.76 15.36 2.06
CA SER A 36 2.55 15.59 2.87
C SER A 36 1.29 15.11 2.15
N VAL A 37 0.42 14.45 2.92
CA VAL A 37 -0.95 14.11 2.52
C VAL A 37 -1.92 14.70 3.50
N ASN A 38 -2.90 15.40 2.99
CA ASN A 38 -4.04 15.91 3.74
C ASN A 38 -5.24 16.02 2.81
N LEU A 39 -6.10 15.02 2.84
CA LEU A 39 -7.31 14.97 2.04
C LEU A 39 -8.51 14.80 2.95
N ASP A 40 -9.39 15.81 2.95
CA ASP A 40 -10.58 15.88 3.79
C ASP A 40 -11.79 15.28 3.04
N LEU A 41 -12.18 14.10 3.46
CA LEU A 41 -13.41 13.41 3.10
C LEU A 41 -14.28 13.16 4.36
N SER A 42 -14.08 13.97 5.41
CA SER A 42 -14.71 13.77 6.72
C SER A 42 -16.23 13.98 6.70
N ASN A 43 -16.75 14.78 5.76
CA ASN A 43 -18.18 14.96 5.58
C ASN A 43 -18.82 13.73 4.90
N GLN A 44 -19.93 13.20 5.46
CA GLN A 44 -20.63 12.04 4.92
C GLN A 44 -20.98 12.21 3.44
N GLY A 45 -21.48 13.39 3.02
CA GLY A 45 -21.82 13.64 1.62
C GLY A 45 -20.62 13.62 0.68
N TYR A 46 -19.43 14.07 1.14
CA TYR A 46 -18.21 13.94 0.37
C TYR A 46 -17.75 12.50 0.30
N TRP A 47 -17.87 11.76 1.39
CA TRP A 47 -17.53 10.34 1.41
C TRP A 47 -18.45 9.55 0.47
N ASP A 48 -19.75 9.83 0.47
CA ASP A 48 -20.71 9.16 -0.41
C ASP A 48 -20.44 9.41 -1.91
N LEU A 49 -19.93 10.60 -2.25
CA LEU A 49 -19.64 10.98 -3.65
C LEU A 49 -18.24 10.54 -4.10
N TYR A 50 -17.25 10.66 -3.25
CA TYR A 50 -15.83 10.52 -3.62
C TYR A 50 -15.12 9.39 -2.89
N GLY A 51 -15.73 8.77 -1.88
CA GLY A 51 -15.19 7.64 -1.14
C GLY A 51 -15.35 6.31 -1.86
N VAL A 52 -15.10 5.24 -1.11
CA VAL A 52 -15.23 3.84 -1.54
C VAL A 52 -16.14 3.10 -0.55
N HIS A 53 -17.03 2.22 -1.05
CA HIS A 53 -18.09 1.60 -0.26
C HIS A 53 -18.16 0.08 -0.41
N GLY A 54 -17.24 -0.53 -1.15
CA GLY A 54 -17.23 -1.97 -1.37
C GLY A 54 -15.99 -2.45 -2.07
N LEU A 55 -15.70 -3.73 -1.91
CA LEU A 55 -14.56 -4.38 -2.54
C LEU A 55 -14.57 -4.18 -4.06
N GLY A 56 -13.42 -3.84 -4.61
CA GLY A 56 -13.25 -3.51 -6.03
C GLY A 56 -13.57 -2.06 -6.39
N GLN A 57 -14.13 -1.27 -5.47
CA GLN A 57 -14.23 0.18 -5.69
C GLN A 57 -12.89 0.86 -5.42
N TYR A 58 -12.61 1.86 -6.23
CA TYR A 58 -11.40 2.67 -6.08
C TYR A 58 -11.65 4.12 -6.49
N ARG A 59 -10.76 5.01 -6.02
CA ARG A 59 -10.68 6.42 -6.43
C ARG A 59 -9.23 6.85 -6.52
N TYR A 60 -8.96 7.70 -7.50
CA TYR A 60 -7.68 8.41 -7.59
C TYR A 60 -7.88 9.86 -7.16
N PHE A 61 -6.93 10.38 -6.38
CA PHE A 61 -6.87 11.79 -6.03
C PHE A 61 -5.52 12.34 -6.46
N ILE A 62 -5.54 13.19 -7.48
CA ILE A 62 -4.36 13.89 -8.00
C ILE A 62 -4.73 15.37 -8.10
N ARG A 63 -4.36 16.15 -7.09
CA ARG A 63 -4.77 17.54 -6.98
C ARG A 63 -4.39 18.38 -8.20
N ASN A 64 -3.13 18.26 -8.65
CA ASN A 64 -2.60 19.06 -9.78
C ASN A 64 -3.30 18.73 -11.11
N ALA A 65 -3.86 17.52 -11.23
CA ALA A 65 -4.62 17.09 -12.41
C ALA A 65 -6.15 17.30 -12.22
N GLY A 66 -6.60 17.75 -11.05
CA GLY A 66 -8.03 17.91 -10.75
C GLY A 66 -8.81 16.59 -10.74
N ILE A 67 -8.16 15.49 -10.34
CA ILE A 67 -8.76 14.16 -10.26
C ILE A 67 -9.12 13.83 -8.79
N PRO A 68 -10.35 13.36 -8.49
CA PRO A 68 -11.50 13.23 -9.42
C PRO A 68 -12.10 14.58 -9.80
N ALA A 69 -12.77 14.62 -10.95
CA ALA A 69 -13.42 15.83 -11.44
C ALA A 69 -14.43 16.37 -10.42
N ASN A 70 -14.46 17.68 -10.25
CA ASN A 70 -15.34 18.40 -9.32
C ASN A 70 -15.08 18.13 -7.82
N PHE A 71 -14.01 17.42 -7.47
CA PHE A 71 -13.61 17.34 -6.06
C PHE A 71 -13.17 18.74 -5.56
N PRO A 72 -13.70 19.23 -4.41
CA PRO A 72 -13.44 20.58 -3.94
C PRO A 72 -12.09 20.70 -3.24
N TYR A 73 -10.99 20.55 -3.99
CA TYR A 73 -9.66 20.75 -3.45
C TYR A 73 -9.49 22.15 -2.87
N THR A 74 -8.92 22.23 -1.68
CA THR A 74 -8.61 23.48 -0.99
C THR A 74 -7.12 23.78 -1.04
N ALA A 75 -6.72 24.94 -0.51
CA ALA A 75 -5.30 25.27 -0.34
C ALA A 75 -4.58 24.31 0.62
N LEU A 76 -5.32 23.65 1.53
CA LEU A 76 -4.80 22.68 2.49
C LEU A 76 -4.85 21.24 2.00
N SER A 77 -5.38 20.97 0.81
CA SER A 77 -5.41 19.62 0.23
C SER A 77 -4.04 19.26 -0.35
N TYR A 78 -3.49 18.14 0.08
CA TYR A 78 -2.23 17.57 -0.39
C TYR A 78 -2.43 16.10 -0.71
N THR A 79 -1.91 15.64 -1.84
CA THR A 79 -2.15 14.28 -2.35
C THR A 79 -0.88 13.43 -2.46
N GLY A 80 0.16 13.73 -1.68
CA GLY A 80 1.38 12.94 -1.67
C GLY A 80 2.30 13.19 -2.85
N PHE A 81 3.12 12.20 -3.20
CA PHE A 81 4.13 12.30 -4.25
C PHE A 81 3.53 12.09 -5.66
N GLY A 82 2.89 10.96 -5.92
CA GLY A 82 2.25 10.65 -7.22
C GLY A 82 0.73 10.80 -7.23
N GLY A 83 0.12 11.12 -6.09
CA GLY A 83 -1.32 11.11 -5.88
C GLY A 83 -1.74 10.02 -4.89
N ILE A 84 -3.05 9.84 -4.71
CA ILE A 84 -3.60 8.85 -3.78
C ILE A 84 -4.45 7.85 -4.56
N LEU A 85 -4.18 6.55 -4.35
CA LEU A 85 -5.10 5.46 -4.63
C LEU A 85 -5.88 5.16 -3.34
N LEU A 86 -7.19 5.35 -3.34
CA LEU A 86 -8.11 4.95 -2.28
C LEU A 86 -8.86 3.70 -2.75
N VAL A 87 -8.81 2.63 -1.96
CA VAL A 87 -9.49 1.34 -2.20
C VAL A 87 -10.13 0.84 -0.90
N THR A 88 -10.85 -0.28 -0.95
CA THR A 88 -11.28 -1.02 0.24
C THR A 88 -10.50 -2.33 0.36
N ASP A 89 -10.25 -2.76 1.60
CA ASP A 89 -9.81 -4.12 1.88
C ASP A 89 -10.96 -5.14 1.76
N ILE A 90 -10.63 -6.42 1.96
CA ILE A 90 -11.61 -7.52 1.94
C ILE A 90 -12.65 -7.43 3.08
N SER A 91 -12.38 -6.62 4.12
CA SER A 91 -13.28 -6.34 5.24
C SER A 91 -14.12 -5.08 5.02
N ASN A 92 -14.01 -4.47 3.84
CA ASN A 92 -14.67 -3.22 3.47
C ASN A 92 -14.14 -1.99 4.23
N SER A 93 -12.93 -2.04 4.76
CA SER A 93 -12.25 -0.90 5.39
C SER A 93 -11.45 -0.11 4.33
N PRO A 94 -11.46 1.23 4.37
CA PRO A 94 -10.76 2.02 3.36
C PRO A 94 -9.24 2.00 3.61
N LEU A 95 -8.48 1.81 2.53
CA LEU A 95 -7.02 1.84 2.47
C LEU A 95 -6.56 2.90 1.46
N ALA A 96 -5.46 3.56 1.74
CA ALA A 96 -4.90 4.58 0.87
C ALA A 96 -3.40 4.40 0.65
N TYR A 97 -2.97 4.56 -0.61
CA TYR A 97 -1.58 4.40 -1.04
C TYR A 97 -1.14 5.57 -1.91
N ASP A 98 0.17 5.83 -1.97
CA ASP A 98 0.71 6.68 -3.02
C ASP A 98 0.56 6.00 -4.38
N LEU A 99 0.20 6.79 -5.40
CA LEU A 99 0.05 6.31 -6.76
C LEU A 99 1.38 6.05 -7.46
N ALA A 100 2.49 6.67 -7.03
CA ALA A 100 3.77 6.49 -7.69
C ALA A 100 4.30 5.05 -7.50
N CYS A 101 4.90 4.52 -8.56
CA CYS A 101 5.54 3.22 -8.52
C CYS A 101 6.84 3.27 -7.71
N PRO A 102 7.03 2.43 -6.65
CA PRO A 102 8.25 2.44 -5.84
C PRO A 102 9.50 1.90 -6.57
N VAL A 103 9.34 1.27 -7.72
CA VAL A 103 10.47 0.89 -8.59
C VAL A 103 11.00 2.11 -9.35
N GLU A 104 10.10 2.87 -9.95
CA GLU A 104 10.44 4.02 -10.81
C GLU A 104 10.78 5.27 -9.98
N VAL A 105 10.09 5.48 -8.84
CA VAL A 105 10.23 6.66 -7.97
C VAL A 105 10.05 7.97 -8.75
N ASP A 106 9.05 7.97 -9.63
CA ASP A 106 8.66 9.09 -10.47
C ASP A 106 7.18 9.42 -10.23
N PRO A 107 6.80 10.66 -9.88
CA PRO A 107 5.41 11.03 -9.61
C PRO A 107 4.49 10.91 -10.84
N ASP A 108 5.07 10.93 -12.05
CA ASP A 108 4.32 10.79 -13.30
C ASP A 108 4.14 9.32 -13.74
N VAL A 109 4.85 8.37 -13.09
CA VAL A 109 4.71 6.92 -13.33
C VAL A 109 3.82 6.31 -12.25
N THR A 110 2.52 6.34 -12.50
CA THR A 110 1.51 5.90 -11.54
C THR A 110 1.07 4.45 -11.76
N ILE A 111 0.69 3.79 -10.66
CA ILE A 111 0.06 2.48 -10.67
C ILE A 111 -1.42 2.61 -11.09
N GLU A 112 -1.93 1.56 -11.72
CA GLU A 112 -3.32 1.43 -12.14
C GLU A 112 -3.99 0.29 -11.37
N PHE A 113 -5.22 0.52 -10.88
CA PHE A 113 -5.98 -0.50 -10.19
C PHE A 113 -6.74 -1.39 -11.20
N ASP A 114 -6.51 -2.69 -11.11
CA ASP A 114 -7.21 -3.73 -11.86
C ASP A 114 -8.37 -4.29 -11.01
N THR A 115 -9.58 -3.97 -11.41
CA THR A 115 -10.81 -4.38 -10.73
C THR A 115 -11.10 -5.88 -10.84
N ASP A 116 -10.62 -6.53 -11.89
CA ASP A 116 -10.88 -7.96 -12.13
C ASP A 116 -10.02 -8.83 -11.21
N ASN A 117 -8.80 -8.37 -10.93
CA ASN A 117 -7.84 -9.09 -10.11
C ASN A 117 -7.68 -8.50 -8.70
N LEU A 118 -8.30 -7.36 -8.39
CA LEU A 118 -8.18 -6.62 -7.13
C LEU A 118 -6.72 -6.31 -6.77
N ARG A 119 -5.93 -5.89 -7.78
CA ARG A 119 -4.50 -5.59 -7.67
C ARG A 119 -4.18 -4.23 -8.28
N ALA A 120 -3.09 -3.62 -7.85
CA ALA A 120 -2.54 -2.47 -8.53
C ALA A 120 -1.34 -2.90 -9.39
N ARG A 121 -1.20 -2.32 -10.58
CA ARG A 121 -0.12 -2.63 -11.52
C ARG A 121 0.57 -1.37 -12.00
N CYS A 122 1.88 -1.39 -12.07
CA CYS A 122 2.66 -0.36 -12.75
C CYS A 122 2.72 -0.66 -14.27
N PRO A 123 2.24 0.23 -15.13
CA PRO A 123 2.30 0.01 -16.58
C PRO A 123 3.74 0.09 -17.14
N SER A 124 4.66 0.78 -16.46
CA SER A 124 6.05 0.95 -16.87
C SER A 124 6.87 -0.32 -16.62
N CYS A 125 7.00 -0.76 -15.36
CA CYS A 125 7.85 -1.90 -15.01
C CYS A 125 7.09 -3.24 -14.91
N GLY A 126 5.77 -3.23 -14.98
CA GLY A 126 4.94 -4.43 -14.87
C GLY A 126 4.80 -5.01 -13.46
N SER A 127 5.34 -4.33 -12.44
CA SER A 127 5.18 -4.75 -11.04
C SER A 127 3.71 -4.75 -10.62
N VAL A 128 3.32 -5.77 -9.83
CA VAL A 128 1.96 -5.95 -9.32
C VAL A 128 1.98 -5.90 -7.80
N TYR A 129 0.98 -5.22 -7.22
CA TYR A 129 0.87 -5.01 -5.78
C TYR A 129 -0.50 -5.46 -5.26
N ASP A 130 -0.52 -6.07 -4.09
CA ASP A 130 -1.74 -6.40 -3.37
C ASP A 130 -2.19 -5.22 -2.53
N VAL A 131 -3.24 -4.55 -2.95
CA VAL A 131 -3.75 -3.34 -2.29
C VAL A 131 -5.00 -3.58 -1.46
N CYS A 132 -5.60 -4.77 -1.55
CA CYS A 132 -6.86 -5.09 -0.87
C CYS A 132 -6.70 -6.06 0.29
N GLU A 133 -5.61 -6.86 0.34
CA GLU A 133 -5.44 -7.93 1.32
C GLU A 133 -4.11 -7.82 2.07
N PHE A 134 -3.00 -7.54 1.37
CA PHE A 134 -1.65 -7.51 1.93
C PHE A 134 -1.00 -6.11 1.91
N GLU A 135 -1.80 -5.07 2.16
CA GLU A 135 -1.34 -3.71 2.51
C GLU A 135 -0.33 -3.08 1.54
N GLY A 136 -0.50 -3.32 0.23
CA GLY A 136 0.38 -2.76 -0.80
C GLY A 136 1.67 -3.55 -1.02
N SER A 137 1.73 -4.78 -0.50
CA SER A 137 2.89 -5.66 -0.70
C SER A 137 3.07 -6.04 -2.17
N PRO A 138 4.32 -6.15 -2.67
CA PRO A 138 4.59 -6.54 -4.04
C PRO A 138 4.33 -8.03 -4.25
N VAL A 139 3.58 -8.37 -5.32
CA VAL A 139 3.19 -9.76 -5.68
C VAL A 139 4.08 -10.32 -6.78
N SER A 140 4.46 -9.48 -7.76
CA SER A 140 5.28 -9.92 -8.88
C SER A 140 6.03 -8.75 -9.54
N GLY A 141 6.99 -9.09 -10.40
CA GLY A 141 7.82 -8.14 -11.13
C GLY A 141 8.94 -7.53 -10.30
N PRO A 142 9.63 -6.49 -10.82
CA PRO A 142 10.80 -5.90 -10.17
C PRO A 142 10.58 -5.44 -8.73
N ALA A 143 9.35 -5.01 -8.39
CA ALA A 143 9.02 -4.63 -7.01
C ALA A 143 9.08 -5.83 -6.06
N HIS A 144 8.60 -6.99 -6.48
CA HIS A 144 8.65 -8.23 -5.69
C HIS A 144 10.10 -8.69 -5.48
N ASP A 145 10.91 -8.67 -6.54
CA ASP A 145 12.32 -9.10 -6.47
C ASP A 145 13.15 -8.22 -5.51
N ASN A 146 12.80 -6.94 -5.43
CA ASN A 146 13.47 -5.95 -4.57
C ASN A 146 12.75 -5.69 -3.25
N LYS A 147 11.59 -6.31 -3.00
CA LYS A 147 10.73 -6.13 -1.82
C LYS A 147 10.26 -4.67 -1.63
N TYR A 148 9.92 -3.99 -2.70
CA TYR A 148 9.43 -2.62 -2.67
C TYR A 148 7.91 -2.59 -2.61
N ALA A 149 7.33 -2.27 -1.43
CA ALA A 149 5.90 -2.08 -1.25
C ALA A 149 5.48 -0.65 -1.62
N LEU A 150 4.18 -0.48 -1.82
CA LEU A 150 3.58 0.84 -1.95
C LEU A 150 3.66 1.61 -0.63
N ARG A 151 3.89 2.92 -0.70
CA ARG A 151 3.77 3.79 0.47
C ARG A 151 2.31 3.89 0.88
N ARG A 152 2.03 3.53 2.14
CA ARG A 152 0.69 3.57 2.72
C ARG A 152 0.44 4.88 3.45
N TYR A 153 -0.78 5.39 3.35
CA TYR A 153 -1.28 6.54 4.07
C TYR A 153 -2.30 6.14 5.13
N ARG A 154 -2.43 6.94 6.17
CA ARG A 154 -3.41 6.67 7.23
C ARG A 154 -4.78 7.18 6.79
N VAL A 155 -5.79 6.31 6.90
CA VAL A 155 -7.21 6.63 6.71
C VAL A 155 -7.86 6.67 8.08
N ILE A 156 -8.28 7.86 8.51
CA ILE A 156 -8.76 8.12 9.87
C ILE A 156 -10.26 8.42 9.81
N PRO A 157 -11.12 7.62 10.48
CA PRO A 157 -12.54 7.88 10.53
C PRO A 157 -12.83 9.21 11.23
N ALA A 158 -13.80 9.96 10.70
CA ALA A 158 -14.28 11.21 11.27
C ALA A 158 -15.62 11.02 11.96
N ALA A 159 -15.87 11.82 13.01
CA ALA A 159 -17.15 11.77 13.75
C ALA A 159 -18.37 12.17 12.87
N THR A 160 -18.14 12.80 11.75
CA THR A 160 -19.12 13.26 10.77
C THR A 160 -19.48 12.23 9.70
N GLY A 161 -18.97 10.99 9.84
CA GLY A 161 -19.36 9.82 9.05
C GLY A 161 -18.47 9.49 7.85
N GLY A 162 -17.51 10.35 7.51
CA GLY A 162 -16.51 10.10 6.47
C GLY A 162 -15.12 9.83 7.04
N TYR A 163 -14.06 10.11 6.26
CA TYR A 163 -12.68 9.84 6.61
C TYR A 163 -11.73 10.98 6.22
N ASN A 164 -10.61 11.08 6.91
CA ASN A 164 -9.47 11.91 6.53
C ASN A 164 -8.32 11.01 6.08
N ILE A 165 -7.63 11.36 4.99
CA ILE A 165 -6.42 10.68 4.55
C ILE A 165 -5.24 11.60 4.84
N VAL A 166 -4.27 11.09 5.61
CA VAL A 166 -3.13 11.89 6.11
C VAL A 166 -1.82 11.10 6.08
N PHE A 167 -0.73 11.84 5.97
CA PHE A 167 0.63 11.33 6.13
C PHE A 167 1.51 12.38 6.79
#